data_efe5cd5544d3e9ae035d8a56e567225a
#
_entry.id   efe5cd5544d3e9ae035d8a56e567225a
#
_cell.length_a   1.000
_cell.length_b   1.000
_cell.length_c   1.000
_cell.angle_alpha   90.00
_cell.angle_beta   90.00
_cell.angle_gamma   90.00
#
_symmetry.space_group_name_H-M   'P 1'
#
loop_
_entity.id
_entity.type
_entity.pdbx_description
1 polymer ?
#
loop_
_entity_poly.entity_id
_entity_poly.type
_entity_poly.pdbx_seq_one_letter_code
_entity_poly.pdbx_strand_id
1 'polypeptide(L)'
;MAGTLYLVATPIGNLGDVSPRAAETLETVDFIAAEDTRVTVKLLNHLGIKKPMVSYYRHNADTRGDELVDRLLAGESCALVTDAGTPAISDPGEELVAQCAAQDIPVVAIPGACAFVNALAVSGLPTGRFTFEGFLAMNKKNRKAHLESLKHEERTMVFHEAPHKLRATLDDLSAAFGPERRVALCRELTKLHEEVRRTTLGEAARHYAENPPKGEFVLVIEGAPPKAQEEYTLEDGLAMVTKLQEQGMSARDAVKEAAGVCNLSRKALYDRVMREKNKN
;
A
#
# COMPACT_ATOMS: atom_id res chain seq x y z
N MET A 1 3.77 -33.78 -14.71
CA MET A 1 3.03 -32.52 -14.46
C MET A 1 3.95 -31.66 -13.64
N ALA A 2 3.97 -30.36 -13.88
CA ALA A 2 4.73 -29.43 -13.04
C ALA A 2 4.25 -29.51 -11.59
N GLY A 3 5.16 -29.26 -10.65
CA GLY A 3 4.82 -29.10 -9.24
C GLY A 3 4.10 -27.79 -8.97
N THR A 4 3.92 -27.42 -7.71
CA THR A 4 3.19 -26.22 -7.28
C THR A 4 4.08 -25.35 -6.41
N LEU A 5 4.10 -24.04 -6.67
CA LEU A 5 4.66 -23.05 -5.79
C LEU A 5 3.59 -22.59 -4.78
N TYR A 6 3.84 -22.78 -3.49
CA TYR A 6 2.98 -22.30 -2.42
C TYR A 6 3.61 -21.06 -1.76
N LEU A 7 2.90 -19.92 -1.76
CA LEU A 7 3.28 -18.74 -1.00
C LEU A 7 2.71 -18.90 0.41
N VAL A 8 3.53 -19.21 1.38
CA VAL A 8 3.07 -19.49 2.75
C VAL A 8 3.39 -18.32 3.65
N ALA A 9 2.34 -17.64 4.13
CA ALA A 9 2.50 -16.56 5.09
C ALA A 9 2.99 -17.12 6.44
N THR A 10 4.01 -16.47 7.00
CA THR A 10 4.60 -16.80 8.32
C THR A 10 4.15 -15.80 9.39
N PRO A 11 4.23 -16.16 10.67
CA PRO A 11 3.87 -15.25 11.77
C PRO A 11 4.66 -13.94 11.75
N ILE A 12 4.00 -12.85 12.10
CA ILE A 12 4.62 -11.51 12.23
C ILE A 12 5.02 -11.19 13.68
N GLY A 13 4.95 -12.17 14.59
CA GLY A 13 5.34 -12.00 15.99
C GLY A 13 4.69 -12.98 16.95
N ASN A 14 3.62 -13.68 16.54
CA ASN A 14 2.91 -14.64 17.37
C ASN A 14 2.80 -15.99 16.64
N LEU A 15 3.45 -17.02 17.15
CA LEU A 15 3.43 -18.36 16.58
C LEU A 15 2.02 -18.97 16.53
N GLY A 16 1.08 -18.48 17.37
CA GLY A 16 -0.31 -18.89 17.34
C GLY A 16 -1.08 -18.46 16.08
N ASP A 17 -0.51 -17.58 15.26
CA ASP A 17 -1.12 -17.10 14.01
C ASP A 17 -0.83 -18.04 12.82
N VAL A 18 -0.10 -19.14 13.01
CA VAL A 18 0.10 -20.15 11.96
C VAL A 18 -1.22 -20.87 11.72
N SER A 19 -1.72 -20.79 10.49
CA SER A 19 -2.93 -21.54 10.14
C SER A 19 -2.62 -23.05 10.01
N PRO A 20 -3.58 -23.94 10.32
CA PRO A 20 -3.42 -25.38 10.12
C PRO A 20 -3.01 -25.72 8.68
N ARG A 21 -3.58 -25.03 7.69
CA ARG A 21 -3.24 -25.22 6.27
C ARG A 21 -1.80 -24.77 5.94
N ALA A 22 -1.29 -23.73 6.59
CA ALA A 22 0.11 -23.35 6.44
C ALA A 22 1.06 -24.44 6.99
N ALA A 23 0.79 -24.97 8.17
CA ALA A 23 1.56 -26.07 8.75
C ALA A 23 1.52 -27.32 7.86
N GLU A 24 0.34 -27.74 7.43
CA GLU A 24 0.16 -28.88 6.51
C GLU A 24 0.90 -28.68 5.18
N THR A 25 0.84 -27.48 4.60
CA THR A 25 1.58 -27.16 3.36
C THR A 25 3.08 -27.29 3.56
N LEU A 26 3.62 -26.70 4.66
CA LEU A 26 5.05 -26.80 4.99
C LEU A 26 5.49 -28.25 5.22
N GLU A 27 4.60 -29.11 5.72
CA GLU A 27 4.87 -30.51 5.95
C GLU A 27 4.83 -31.34 4.65
N THR A 28 3.97 -30.98 3.70
CA THR A 28 3.71 -31.81 2.51
C THR A 28 4.59 -31.48 1.32
N VAL A 29 5.06 -30.25 1.14
CA VAL A 29 5.93 -29.86 0.02
C VAL A 29 7.26 -30.62 0.02
N ASP A 30 7.91 -30.72 -1.13
CA ASP A 30 9.20 -31.40 -1.26
C ASP A 30 10.34 -30.59 -0.63
N PHE A 31 10.29 -29.27 -0.73
CA PHE A 31 11.27 -28.37 -0.12
C PHE A 31 10.70 -26.97 0.17
N ILE A 32 11.44 -26.19 0.93
CA ILE A 32 11.07 -24.82 1.32
C ILE A 32 12.13 -23.85 0.78
N ALA A 33 11.71 -22.82 0.05
CA ALA A 33 12.50 -21.65 -0.29
C ALA A 33 12.31 -20.58 0.80
N ALA A 34 13.36 -20.24 1.52
CA ALA A 34 13.31 -19.36 2.68
C ALA A 34 14.20 -18.13 2.48
N GLU A 35 13.71 -16.95 2.91
CA GLU A 35 14.48 -15.72 2.90
C GLU A 35 15.71 -15.86 3.83
N ASP A 36 15.50 -16.19 5.10
CA ASP A 36 16.56 -16.61 6.03
C ASP A 36 16.23 -17.99 6.61
N THR A 37 17.00 -19.00 6.22
CA THR A 37 16.83 -20.37 6.69
C THR A 37 17.00 -20.51 8.21
N ARG A 38 17.75 -19.60 8.86
CA ARG A 38 17.97 -19.59 10.33
C ARG A 38 16.71 -19.13 11.07
N VAL A 39 15.90 -18.25 10.45
CA VAL A 39 14.61 -17.83 10.99
C VAL A 39 13.59 -18.92 10.75
N THR A 40 13.50 -19.41 9.52
CA THR A 40 12.55 -20.46 9.12
C THR A 40 12.71 -21.74 9.93
N VAL A 41 13.95 -22.16 10.25
CA VAL A 41 14.18 -23.37 11.07
C VAL A 41 13.54 -23.28 12.45
N LYS A 42 13.45 -22.08 13.04
CA LYS A 42 12.80 -21.91 14.35
C LYS A 42 11.29 -22.17 14.25
N LEU A 43 10.66 -21.66 13.16
CA LEU A 43 9.24 -21.93 12.88
C LEU A 43 9.00 -23.42 12.64
N LEU A 44 9.81 -24.07 11.79
CA LEU A 44 9.68 -25.50 11.50
C LEU A 44 9.88 -26.37 12.77
N ASN A 45 10.85 -26.03 13.60
CA ASN A 45 11.07 -26.73 14.89
C ASN A 45 9.87 -26.60 15.83
N HIS A 46 9.25 -25.41 15.89
CA HIS A 46 8.01 -25.18 16.66
C HIS A 46 6.86 -26.06 16.17
N LEU A 47 6.74 -26.23 14.83
CA LEU A 47 5.73 -27.07 14.21
C LEU A 47 6.08 -28.58 14.19
N GLY A 48 7.29 -28.98 14.60
CA GLY A 48 7.76 -30.36 14.54
C GLY A 48 8.09 -30.83 13.12
N ILE A 49 8.28 -29.92 12.18
CA ILE A 49 8.48 -30.20 10.74
C ILE A 49 9.98 -30.24 10.42
N LYS A 50 10.39 -31.23 9.59
CA LYS A 50 11.75 -31.34 9.04
C LYS A 50 11.67 -31.39 7.52
N LYS A 51 12.16 -30.36 6.84
CA LYS A 51 12.14 -30.23 5.37
C LYS A 51 13.49 -29.72 4.84
N PRO A 52 13.91 -30.14 3.64
CA PRO A 52 15.00 -29.49 2.94
C PRO A 52 14.67 -28.02 2.70
N MET A 53 15.67 -27.15 2.90
CA MET A 53 15.51 -25.71 2.68
C MET A 53 16.56 -25.21 1.71
N VAL A 54 16.17 -24.27 0.85
CA VAL A 54 17.06 -23.46 0.00
C VAL A 54 16.91 -22.00 0.37
N SER A 55 18.00 -21.24 0.33
CA SER A 55 17.95 -19.81 0.60
C SER A 55 17.52 -19.07 -0.65
N TYR A 56 16.48 -18.21 -0.55
CA TYR A 56 15.95 -17.37 -1.60
C TYR A 56 15.67 -15.97 -1.05
N TYR A 57 16.55 -15.02 -1.36
CA TYR A 57 16.47 -13.64 -0.90
C TYR A 57 16.78 -12.67 -2.05
N ARG A 58 16.48 -11.39 -1.89
CA ARG A 58 16.54 -10.36 -2.96
C ARG A 58 17.84 -10.37 -3.79
N HIS A 59 19.00 -10.61 -3.17
CA HIS A 59 20.28 -10.54 -3.90
C HIS A 59 20.64 -11.83 -4.66
N ASN A 60 19.92 -12.94 -4.45
CA ASN A 60 20.12 -14.16 -5.20
C ASN A 60 18.89 -14.59 -6.01
N ALA A 61 17.85 -13.72 -6.05
CA ALA A 61 16.55 -14.05 -6.65
C ALA A 61 16.69 -14.47 -8.13
N ASP A 62 17.52 -13.79 -8.92
CA ASP A 62 17.69 -14.10 -10.34
C ASP A 62 18.21 -15.53 -10.54
N THR A 63 19.36 -15.87 -9.94
CA THR A 63 20.02 -17.18 -10.15
C THR A 63 19.28 -18.32 -9.44
N ARG A 64 18.72 -18.07 -8.26
CA ARG A 64 17.95 -19.06 -7.51
C ARG A 64 16.54 -19.21 -8.04
N GLY A 65 15.96 -18.17 -8.62
CA GLY A 65 14.65 -18.22 -9.27
C GLY A 65 14.62 -19.27 -10.37
N ASP A 66 15.61 -19.26 -11.26
CA ASP A 66 15.74 -20.24 -12.35
C ASP A 66 15.86 -21.68 -11.82
N GLU A 67 16.71 -21.92 -10.78
CA GLU A 67 16.86 -23.23 -10.15
C GLU A 67 15.53 -23.72 -9.53
N LEU A 68 14.78 -22.83 -8.88
CA LEU A 68 13.48 -23.17 -8.29
C LEU A 68 12.44 -23.51 -9.37
N VAL A 69 12.42 -22.74 -10.45
CA VAL A 69 11.54 -22.99 -11.60
C VAL A 69 11.84 -24.34 -12.24
N ASP A 70 13.12 -24.68 -12.44
CA ASP A 70 13.52 -25.97 -13.02
C ASP A 70 13.04 -27.16 -12.15
N ARG A 71 13.16 -27.04 -10.83
CA ARG A 71 12.68 -28.06 -9.89
C ARG A 71 11.16 -28.20 -9.92
N LEU A 72 10.44 -27.06 -9.97
CA LEU A 72 8.99 -27.06 -10.11
C LEU A 72 8.55 -27.70 -11.43
N LEU A 73 9.24 -27.43 -12.55
CA LEU A 73 8.98 -28.07 -13.84
C LEU A 73 9.27 -29.57 -13.81
N ALA A 74 10.26 -30.01 -13.03
CA ALA A 74 10.54 -31.42 -12.79
C ALA A 74 9.47 -32.14 -11.95
N GLY A 75 8.50 -31.41 -11.39
CA GLY A 75 7.37 -31.95 -10.64
C GLY A 75 7.50 -31.85 -9.13
N GLU A 76 8.56 -31.24 -8.60
CA GLU A 76 8.70 -30.96 -7.15
C GLU A 76 7.79 -29.80 -6.73
N SER A 77 7.23 -29.84 -5.54
CA SER A 77 6.47 -28.76 -4.92
C SER A 77 7.34 -27.95 -3.96
N CYS A 78 7.12 -26.65 -3.91
CA CYS A 78 7.90 -25.71 -3.10
C CYS A 78 7.00 -24.80 -2.26
N ALA A 79 7.34 -24.59 -0.98
CA ALA A 79 6.79 -23.49 -0.21
C ALA A 79 7.79 -22.33 -0.18
N LEU A 80 7.39 -21.14 -0.66
CA LEU A 80 8.13 -19.90 -0.44
C LEU A 80 7.66 -19.28 0.86
N VAL A 81 8.63 -18.97 1.75
CA VAL A 81 8.40 -18.29 3.03
C VAL A 81 9.37 -17.11 3.18
N THR A 82 8.93 -16.10 3.89
CA THR A 82 9.73 -14.93 4.31
C THR A 82 9.94 -14.94 5.81
N ASP A 83 10.78 -14.08 6.31
CA ASP A 83 11.10 -14.01 7.74
C ASP A 83 9.86 -13.71 8.58
N ALA A 84 8.93 -12.89 8.04
CA ALA A 84 7.68 -12.56 8.71
C ALA A 84 6.62 -12.06 7.69
N GLY A 85 5.41 -12.62 7.76
CA GLY A 85 4.29 -12.16 6.94
C GLY A 85 4.12 -12.90 5.61
N THR A 86 3.52 -12.23 4.65
CA THR A 86 3.12 -12.79 3.36
C THR A 86 4.24 -12.60 2.33
N PRO A 87 4.78 -13.68 1.73
CA PRO A 87 5.79 -13.60 0.69
C PRO A 87 5.36 -12.76 -0.51
N ALA A 88 6.33 -12.21 -1.25
CA ALA A 88 6.15 -11.38 -2.44
C ALA A 88 5.49 -10.00 -2.18
N ILE A 89 5.19 -9.64 -0.93
CA ILE A 89 4.64 -8.33 -0.57
C ILE A 89 5.67 -7.57 0.29
N SER A 90 6.45 -6.68 -0.31
CA SER A 90 7.64 -6.02 0.25
C SER A 90 8.83 -6.95 0.52
N ASP A 91 8.67 -8.23 0.29
CA ASP A 91 9.61 -9.31 0.52
C ASP A 91 9.95 -10.02 -0.79
N PRO A 92 11.00 -10.88 -0.84
CA PRO A 92 11.33 -11.65 -2.03
C PRO A 92 10.18 -12.56 -2.49
N GLY A 93 10.04 -12.73 -3.82
CA GLY A 93 9.08 -13.66 -4.40
C GLY A 93 8.30 -13.14 -5.60
N GLU A 94 8.21 -11.83 -5.80
CA GLU A 94 7.47 -11.24 -6.93
C GLU A 94 7.99 -11.77 -8.27
N GLU A 95 9.31 -11.78 -8.45
CA GLU A 95 9.98 -12.27 -9.66
C GLU A 95 9.76 -13.78 -9.86
N LEU A 96 9.83 -14.57 -8.79
CA LEU A 96 9.58 -16.02 -8.85
C LEU A 96 8.14 -16.34 -9.24
N VAL A 97 7.18 -15.59 -8.70
CA VAL A 97 5.76 -15.72 -9.07
C VAL A 97 5.57 -15.38 -10.54
N ALA A 98 6.21 -14.31 -11.03
CA ALA A 98 6.14 -13.92 -12.44
C ALA A 98 6.78 -14.99 -13.36
N GLN A 99 7.91 -15.58 -12.99
CA GLN A 99 8.56 -16.68 -13.71
C GLN A 99 7.68 -17.93 -13.75
N CYS A 100 7.07 -18.31 -12.61
CA CYS A 100 6.14 -19.44 -12.56
C CYS A 100 4.92 -19.21 -13.45
N ALA A 101 4.33 -18.02 -13.39
CA ALA A 101 3.18 -17.67 -14.23
C ALA A 101 3.50 -17.71 -15.73
N ALA A 102 4.70 -17.27 -16.12
CA ALA A 102 5.15 -17.31 -17.53
C ALA A 102 5.36 -18.74 -18.08
N GLN A 103 5.47 -19.74 -17.19
CA GLN A 103 5.69 -21.14 -17.54
C GLN A 103 4.51 -22.05 -17.16
N ASP A 104 3.34 -21.48 -16.90
CA ASP A 104 2.12 -22.18 -16.49
C ASP A 104 2.32 -23.11 -15.25
N ILE A 105 3.26 -22.75 -14.36
CA ILE A 105 3.46 -23.45 -13.09
C ILE A 105 2.39 -22.96 -12.12
N PRO A 106 1.62 -23.86 -11.47
CA PRO A 106 0.62 -23.48 -10.48
C PRO A 106 1.23 -22.71 -9.30
N VAL A 107 0.64 -21.54 -8.96
CA VAL A 107 1.00 -20.76 -7.78
C VAL A 107 -0.22 -20.66 -6.86
N VAL A 108 -0.06 -21.07 -5.60
CA VAL A 108 -1.14 -21.10 -4.61
C VAL A 108 -0.75 -20.25 -3.39
N ALA A 109 -1.57 -19.25 -3.08
CA ALA A 109 -1.39 -18.47 -1.85
C ALA A 109 -2.05 -19.17 -0.66
N ILE A 110 -1.30 -19.32 0.42
CA ILE A 110 -1.79 -19.83 1.72
C ILE A 110 -2.01 -18.62 2.62
N PRO A 111 -3.27 -18.25 2.92
CA PRO A 111 -3.58 -17.10 3.74
C PRO A 111 -2.97 -17.18 5.14
N GLY A 112 -2.51 -16.05 5.65
CA GLY A 112 -1.95 -15.94 6.99
C GLY A 112 -1.67 -14.49 7.37
N ALA A 113 -0.71 -14.28 8.27
CA ALA A 113 -0.41 -12.97 8.82
C ALA A 113 0.07 -11.99 7.73
N CYS A 114 -0.47 -10.76 7.81
CA CYS A 114 -0.10 -9.66 6.93
C CYS A 114 -0.17 -8.35 7.72
N ALA A 115 0.99 -7.76 8.04
CA ALA A 115 1.08 -6.64 8.95
C ALA A 115 0.28 -5.42 8.46
N PHE A 116 0.37 -5.05 7.18
CA PHE A 116 -0.31 -3.86 6.66
C PHE A 116 -1.83 -4.02 6.63
N VAL A 117 -2.36 -5.22 6.34
CA VAL A 117 -3.81 -5.50 6.37
C VAL A 117 -4.34 -5.38 7.80
N ASN A 118 -3.65 -5.98 8.76
CA ASN A 118 -4.02 -5.93 10.16
C ASN A 118 -3.98 -4.48 10.69
N ALA A 119 -2.92 -3.73 10.37
CA ALA A 119 -2.80 -2.32 10.73
C ALA A 119 -3.94 -1.49 10.14
N LEU A 120 -4.27 -1.68 8.86
CA LEU A 120 -5.36 -0.98 8.20
C LEU A 120 -6.70 -1.28 8.88
N ALA A 121 -6.97 -2.54 9.18
CA ALA A 121 -8.22 -2.97 9.82
C ALA A 121 -8.43 -2.34 11.20
N VAL A 122 -7.35 -2.15 11.99
CA VAL A 122 -7.44 -1.56 13.34
C VAL A 122 -7.18 -0.06 13.37
N SER A 123 -6.85 0.58 12.25
CA SER A 123 -6.45 1.99 12.18
C SER A 123 -7.57 2.97 12.58
N GLY A 124 -8.83 2.63 12.30
CA GLY A 124 -9.97 3.55 12.42
C GLY A 124 -10.04 4.58 11.28
N LEU A 125 -9.28 4.39 10.20
CA LEU A 125 -9.33 5.18 8.97
C LEU A 125 -10.12 4.43 7.88
N PRO A 126 -10.56 5.10 6.80
CA PRO A 126 -11.30 4.44 5.71
C PRO A 126 -10.51 3.30 5.08
N THR A 127 -11.13 2.12 4.97
CA THR A 127 -10.48 0.90 4.46
C THR A 127 -10.96 0.47 3.08
N GLY A 128 -12.03 1.09 2.56
CA GLY A 128 -12.65 0.69 1.29
C GLY A 128 -11.76 0.90 0.06
N ARG A 129 -10.88 1.89 0.10
CA ARG A 129 -9.85 2.16 -0.92
C ARG A 129 -8.60 2.63 -0.21
N PHE A 130 -7.47 2.00 -0.50
CA PHE A 130 -6.18 2.34 0.11
C PHE A 130 -5.03 2.09 -0.90
N THR A 131 -3.86 2.60 -0.56
CA THR A 131 -2.61 2.31 -1.25
C THR A 131 -1.61 1.72 -0.25
N PHE A 132 -0.84 0.75 -0.71
CA PHE A 132 0.27 0.20 0.05
C PHE A 132 1.57 0.73 -0.55
N GLU A 133 2.28 1.54 0.20
CA GLU A 133 3.46 2.29 -0.23
C GLU A 133 4.77 1.61 0.20
N GLY A 134 4.68 0.55 1.02
CA GLY A 134 5.85 -0.16 1.53
C GLY A 134 6.76 0.72 2.38
N PHE A 135 8.07 0.61 2.20
CA PHE A 135 9.06 1.45 2.87
C PHE A 135 9.40 2.67 2.03
N LEU A 136 9.49 3.84 2.67
CA LEU A 136 10.00 5.04 2.00
C LEU A 136 11.47 4.85 1.60
N ALA A 137 11.81 5.34 0.39
CA ALA A 137 13.16 5.24 -0.15
C ALA A 137 14.21 5.87 0.79
N MET A 138 15.37 5.24 0.91
CA MET A 138 16.48 5.78 1.72
C MET A 138 17.13 7.00 1.08
N ASN A 139 17.18 7.04 -0.25
CA ASN A 139 17.73 8.19 -0.98
C ASN A 139 16.77 9.38 -0.86
N LYS A 140 17.29 10.52 -0.37
CA LYS A 140 16.50 11.74 -0.12
C LYS A 140 15.73 12.25 -1.35
N LYS A 141 16.32 12.18 -2.53
CA LYS A 141 15.70 12.63 -3.78
C LYS A 141 14.47 11.78 -4.12
N ASN A 142 14.63 10.46 -4.11
CA ASN A 142 13.56 9.52 -4.41
C ASN A 142 12.46 9.57 -3.33
N ARG A 143 12.84 9.68 -2.06
CA ARG A 143 11.93 9.84 -0.93
C ARG A 143 11.06 11.09 -1.07
N LYS A 144 11.67 12.24 -1.39
CA LYS A 144 10.95 13.48 -1.63
C LYS A 144 10.01 13.38 -2.83
N ALA A 145 10.46 12.78 -3.93
CA ALA A 145 9.63 12.58 -5.12
C ALA A 145 8.44 11.66 -4.83
N HIS A 146 8.65 10.58 -4.07
CA HIS A 146 7.57 9.68 -3.65
C HIS A 146 6.54 10.43 -2.79
N LEU A 147 6.95 11.15 -1.76
CA LEU A 147 6.06 11.93 -0.91
C LEU A 147 5.30 13.01 -1.68
N GLU A 148 5.94 13.70 -2.61
CA GLU A 148 5.28 14.71 -3.45
C GLU A 148 4.21 14.10 -4.35
N SER A 149 4.45 12.89 -4.88
CA SER A 149 3.45 12.18 -5.70
C SER A 149 2.20 11.78 -4.91
N LEU A 150 2.33 11.61 -3.59
CA LEU A 150 1.24 11.21 -2.68
C LEU A 150 0.52 12.39 -2.01
N LYS A 151 0.96 13.63 -2.24
CA LYS A 151 0.43 14.81 -1.56
C LYS A 151 -1.08 15.00 -1.72
N HIS A 152 -1.61 14.58 -2.87
CA HIS A 152 -3.03 14.67 -3.20
C HIS A 152 -3.71 13.29 -3.25
N GLU A 153 -3.09 12.25 -2.70
CA GLU A 153 -3.69 10.93 -2.63
C GLU A 153 -4.89 10.96 -1.67
N GLU A 154 -6.08 10.70 -2.18
CA GLU A 154 -7.34 10.74 -1.42
C GLU A 154 -7.62 9.42 -0.68
N ARG A 155 -6.96 8.34 -1.08
CA ARG A 155 -7.10 7.03 -0.43
C ARG A 155 -6.25 6.97 0.84
N THR A 156 -6.63 6.10 1.77
CA THR A 156 -5.78 5.77 2.93
C THR A 156 -4.46 5.17 2.44
N MET A 157 -3.34 5.64 2.98
CA MET A 157 -1.99 5.20 2.61
C MET A 157 -1.39 4.36 3.73
N VAL A 158 -0.71 3.26 3.40
CA VAL A 158 -0.10 2.37 4.38
C VAL A 158 1.40 2.23 4.10
N PHE A 159 2.22 2.51 5.12
CA PHE A 159 3.68 2.42 5.05
C PHE A 159 4.21 1.46 6.12
N HIS A 160 5.27 0.74 5.78
CA HIS A 160 6.11 0.06 6.76
C HIS A 160 7.24 0.99 7.23
N GLU A 161 7.61 0.91 8.52
CA GLU A 161 8.76 1.69 8.98
C GLU A 161 9.52 1.01 10.12
N ALA A 162 10.83 1.14 10.04
CA ALA A 162 11.75 0.66 11.07
C ALA A 162 11.90 1.70 12.20
N PRO A 163 12.11 1.28 13.46
CA PRO A 163 12.14 2.19 14.60
C PRO A 163 13.22 3.29 14.46
N HIS A 164 14.38 2.94 13.94
CA HIS A 164 15.50 3.88 13.79
C HIS A 164 15.27 4.97 12.73
N LYS A 165 14.27 4.80 11.86
CA LYS A 165 13.89 5.78 10.81
C LYS A 165 12.63 6.56 11.16
N LEU A 166 11.81 6.07 12.09
CA LEU A 166 10.47 6.57 12.37
C LEU A 166 10.43 8.09 12.59
N ARG A 167 11.37 8.66 13.36
CA ARG A 167 11.43 10.11 13.63
C ARG A 167 11.54 10.92 12.35
N ALA A 168 12.55 10.61 11.53
CA ALA A 168 12.75 11.31 10.27
C ALA A 168 11.56 11.10 9.29
N THR A 169 10.95 9.92 9.34
CA THR A 169 9.76 9.62 8.53
C THR A 169 8.56 10.46 8.95
N LEU A 170 8.30 10.60 10.23
CA LEU A 170 7.19 11.44 10.73
C LEU A 170 7.40 12.92 10.41
N ASP A 171 8.63 13.42 10.50
CA ASP A 171 8.97 14.79 10.11
C ASP A 171 8.71 15.03 8.61
N ASP A 172 9.17 14.11 7.75
CA ASP A 172 8.98 14.19 6.30
C ASP A 172 7.50 14.08 5.91
N LEU A 173 6.75 13.15 6.52
CA LEU A 173 5.32 12.97 6.29
C LEU A 173 4.52 14.20 6.76
N SER A 174 4.86 14.76 7.94
CA SER A 174 4.23 15.97 8.47
C SER A 174 4.48 17.18 7.58
N ALA A 175 5.69 17.32 7.05
CA ALA A 175 6.05 18.37 6.10
C ALA A 175 5.32 18.23 4.75
N ALA A 176 5.15 17.00 4.25
CA ALA A 176 4.52 16.73 2.95
C ALA A 176 2.99 16.81 2.99
N PHE A 177 2.36 16.26 4.04
CA PHE A 177 0.91 16.08 4.12
C PHE A 177 0.20 17.03 5.10
N GLY A 178 0.98 17.77 5.88
CA GLY A 178 0.49 18.67 6.93
C GLY A 178 0.45 17.99 8.31
N PRO A 179 0.74 18.77 9.39
CA PRO A 179 0.81 18.24 10.76
C PRO A 179 -0.53 17.74 11.31
N GLU A 180 -1.64 18.23 10.81
CA GLU A 180 -3.00 17.84 11.23
C GLU A 180 -3.53 16.56 10.54
N ARG A 181 -2.77 16.01 9.58
CA ARG A 181 -3.15 14.77 8.90
C ARG A 181 -3.22 13.62 9.90
N ARG A 182 -4.35 12.94 9.92
CA ARG A 182 -4.57 11.80 10.82
C ARG A 182 -3.68 10.62 10.45
N VAL A 183 -3.17 9.95 11.49
CA VAL A 183 -2.33 8.75 11.35
C VAL A 183 -2.66 7.77 12.48
N ALA A 184 -2.65 6.48 12.15
CA ALA A 184 -2.57 5.41 13.12
C ALA A 184 -1.19 4.76 13.03
N LEU A 185 -0.44 4.78 14.13
CA LEU A 185 0.83 4.07 14.26
C LEU A 185 0.54 2.73 14.93
N CYS A 186 0.67 1.65 14.16
CA CYS A 186 0.51 0.27 14.65
C CYS A 186 1.90 -0.28 14.93
N ARG A 187 2.19 -0.53 16.20
CA ARG A 187 3.50 -0.97 16.67
C ARG A 187 3.43 -2.40 17.19
N GLU A 188 4.42 -3.23 16.83
CA GLU A 188 4.60 -4.57 17.40
C GLU A 188 3.31 -5.43 17.31
N LEU A 189 2.60 -5.36 16.17
CA LEU A 189 1.36 -6.12 15.95
C LEU A 189 1.57 -7.62 16.27
N THR A 190 0.60 -8.22 16.95
CA THR A 190 0.57 -9.60 17.44
C THR A 190 1.55 -9.93 18.56
N LYS A 191 2.47 -9.01 18.93
CA LYS A 191 3.49 -9.21 19.97
C LYS A 191 3.01 -8.70 21.32
N LEU A 192 3.77 -9.03 22.40
CA LEU A 192 3.45 -8.66 23.78
C LEU A 192 3.26 -7.13 23.98
N HIS A 193 3.96 -6.31 23.19
CA HIS A 193 3.92 -4.86 23.30
C HIS A 193 3.17 -4.22 22.14
N GLU A 194 2.15 -4.88 21.63
CA GLU A 194 1.26 -4.34 20.60
C GLU A 194 0.63 -3.02 21.05
N GLU A 195 0.70 -2.03 20.20
CA GLU A 195 0.10 -0.72 20.44
C GLU A 195 -0.48 -0.15 19.14
N VAL A 196 -1.68 0.42 19.22
CA VAL A 196 -2.28 1.20 18.13
C VAL A 196 -2.54 2.62 18.62
N ARG A 197 -1.69 3.54 18.21
CA ARG A 197 -1.79 4.97 18.55
C ARG A 197 -2.42 5.73 17.39
N ARG A 198 -3.63 6.25 17.62
CA ARG A 198 -4.38 7.10 16.67
C ARG A 198 -4.19 8.55 17.06
N THR A 199 -3.65 9.36 16.15
CA THR A 199 -3.27 10.76 16.43
C THR A 199 -3.12 11.53 15.12
N THR A 200 -2.41 12.67 15.13
CA THR A 200 -1.98 13.41 13.93
C THR A 200 -0.48 13.26 13.69
N LEU A 201 -0.03 13.53 12.46
CA LEU A 201 1.40 13.46 12.13
C LEU A 201 2.26 14.38 13.01
N GLY A 202 1.77 15.59 13.30
CA GLY A 202 2.47 16.55 14.15
C GLY A 202 2.56 16.08 15.61
N GLU A 203 1.50 15.50 16.15
CA GLU A 203 1.51 14.94 17.51
C GLU A 203 2.40 13.71 17.60
N ALA A 204 2.35 12.82 16.59
CA ALA A 204 3.23 11.66 16.51
C ALA A 204 4.71 12.08 16.46
N ALA A 205 5.06 13.07 15.63
CA ALA A 205 6.41 13.60 15.54
C ALA A 205 6.91 14.15 16.90
N ARG A 206 6.10 14.94 17.58
CA ARG A 206 6.42 15.46 18.94
C ARG A 206 6.61 14.32 19.95
N HIS A 207 5.70 13.36 19.96
CA HIS A 207 5.78 12.24 20.89
C HIS A 207 7.08 11.43 20.72
N TYR A 208 7.44 11.09 19.48
CA TYR A 208 8.65 10.30 19.23
C TYR A 208 9.94 11.12 19.22
N ALA A 209 9.88 12.45 19.20
CA ALA A 209 11.05 13.28 19.49
C ALA A 209 11.53 13.06 20.93
N GLU A 210 10.61 12.93 21.88
CA GLU A 210 10.90 12.75 23.30
C GLU A 210 11.08 11.28 23.68
N ASN A 211 10.30 10.38 23.05
CA ASN A 211 10.24 8.96 23.36
C ASN A 211 10.92 8.13 22.25
N PRO A 212 12.10 7.52 22.48
CA PRO A 212 12.77 6.72 21.48
C PRO A 212 11.89 5.57 20.98
N PRO A 213 11.62 5.47 19.64
CA PRO A 213 10.80 4.39 19.12
C PRO A 213 11.49 3.04 19.21
N LYS A 214 10.74 2.01 19.56
CA LYS A 214 11.22 0.61 19.66
C LYS A 214 10.21 -0.30 18.94
N GLY A 215 10.72 -1.38 18.35
CA GLY A 215 9.90 -2.34 17.63
C GLY A 215 9.58 -1.90 16.21
N GLU A 216 8.76 -2.64 15.51
CA GLU A 216 8.38 -2.44 14.12
C GLU A 216 7.06 -1.67 14.03
N PHE A 217 6.94 -0.84 12.99
CA PHE A 217 5.79 0.03 12.80
C PHE A 217 5.14 -0.17 11.44
N VAL A 218 3.82 -0.10 11.45
CA VAL A 218 3.02 0.17 10.26
C VAL A 218 2.30 1.50 10.49
N LEU A 219 2.48 2.44 9.56
CA LEU A 219 1.83 3.73 9.58
C LEU A 219 0.64 3.70 8.62
N VAL A 220 -0.54 3.96 9.13
CA VAL A 220 -1.76 4.10 8.32
C VAL A 220 -2.14 5.58 8.34
N ILE A 221 -2.09 6.23 7.17
CA ILE A 221 -2.24 7.68 7.04
C ILE A 221 -3.53 7.98 6.27
N GLU A 222 -4.32 8.89 6.79
CA GLU A 222 -5.54 9.37 6.11
C GLU A 222 -5.20 9.99 4.75
N GLY A 223 -6.02 9.74 3.74
CA GLY A 223 -5.91 10.38 2.43
C GLY A 223 -6.09 11.90 2.49
N ALA A 224 -5.71 12.60 1.43
CA ALA A 224 -6.01 14.02 1.30
C ALA A 224 -7.53 14.23 1.33
N PRO A 225 -8.02 15.31 1.94
CA PRO A 225 -9.41 15.67 1.78
C PRO A 225 -9.71 15.86 0.29
N PRO A 226 -10.91 15.49 -0.17
CA PRO A 226 -11.32 15.78 -1.54
C PRO A 226 -11.04 17.25 -1.84
N LYS A 227 -10.52 17.55 -3.03
CA LYS A 227 -10.42 18.95 -3.46
C LYS A 227 -11.79 19.58 -3.26
N ALA A 228 -11.85 20.66 -2.46
CA ALA A 228 -13.05 21.45 -2.38
C ALA A 228 -13.45 21.74 -3.83
N GLN A 229 -14.62 21.24 -4.25
CA GLN A 229 -15.19 21.69 -5.52
C GLN A 229 -15.33 23.19 -5.38
N GLU A 230 -14.66 23.94 -6.24
CA GLU A 230 -14.89 25.38 -6.31
C GLU A 230 -16.40 25.53 -6.54
N GLU A 231 -17.11 26.03 -5.53
CA GLU A 231 -18.53 26.34 -5.68
C GLU A 231 -18.62 27.56 -6.59
N TYR A 232 -18.69 27.30 -7.88
CA TYR A 232 -18.92 28.34 -8.86
C TYR A 232 -20.34 28.88 -8.73
N THR A 233 -20.46 30.18 -8.59
CA THR A 233 -21.72 30.88 -8.65
C THR A 233 -22.22 30.99 -10.10
N LEU A 234 -23.51 31.33 -10.27
CA LEU A 234 -24.02 31.63 -11.61
C LEU A 234 -23.28 32.82 -12.28
N GLU A 235 -22.71 33.71 -11.47
CA GLU A 235 -21.91 34.85 -11.95
C GLU A 235 -20.55 34.40 -12.49
N ASP A 236 -19.90 33.45 -11.82
CA ASP A 236 -18.65 32.83 -12.30
C ASP A 236 -18.88 32.07 -13.61
N GLY A 237 -19.98 31.32 -13.68
CA GLY A 237 -20.40 30.67 -14.93
C GLY A 237 -20.64 31.62 -16.08
N LEU A 238 -21.26 32.78 -15.82
CA LEU A 238 -21.45 33.83 -16.81
C LEU A 238 -20.13 34.44 -17.30
N ALA A 239 -19.24 34.78 -16.37
CA ALA A 239 -17.92 35.29 -16.71
C ALA A 239 -17.15 34.32 -17.61
N MET A 240 -17.24 33.00 -17.31
CA MET A 240 -16.63 31.95 -18.12
C MET A 240 -17.27 31.88 -19.52
N VAL A 241 -18.61 31.96 -19.64
CA VAL A 241 -19.32 32.01 -20.95
C VAL A 241 -18.83 33.18 -21.78
N THR A 242 -18.74 34.37 -21.20
CA THR A 242 -18.25 35.58 -21.88
C THR A 242 -16.84 35.37 -22.42
N LYS A 243 -15.93 34.86 -21.61
CA LYS A 243 -14.54 34.54 -21.99
C LYS A 243 -14.46 33.53 -23.16
N LEU A 244 -15.28 32.49 -23.12
CA LEU A 244 -15.34 31.48 -24.20
C LEU A 244 -15.90 32.07 -25.51
N GLN A 245 -16.87 32.96 -25.39
CA GLN A 245 -17.41 33.66 -26.58
C GLN A 245 -16.40 34.63 -27.20
N GLU A 246 -15.61 35.35 -26.40
CA GLU A 246 -14.50 36.20 -26.86
C GLU A 246 -13.43 35.39 -27.62
N GLN A 247 -13.29 34.10 -27.30
CA GLN A 247 -12.42 33.16 -27.99
C GLN A 247 -13.06 32.57 -29.27
N GLY A 248 -14.26 33.03 -29.66
CA GLY A 248 -14.92 32.63 -30.88
C GLY A 248 -15.90 31.47 -30.75
N MET A 249 -16.20 31.02 -29.53
CA MET A 249 -17.14 29.93 -29.32
C MET A 249 -18.58 30.37 -29.44
N SER A 250 -19.46 29.51 -29.99
CA SER A 250 -20.89 29.83 -30.05
C SER A 250 -21.48 29.94 -28.64
N ALA A 251 -22.50 30.82 -28.46
CA ALA A 251 -23.15 30.98 -27.15
C ALA A 251 -23.69 29.67 -26.58
N ARG A 252 -24.17 28.76 -27.41
CA ARG A 252 -24.68 27.44 -27.00
C ARG A 252 -23.58 26.53 -26.52
N ASP A 253 -22.45 26.53 -27.20
CA ASP A 253 -21.31 25.68 -26.85
C ASP A 253 -20.57 26.23 -25.63
N ALA A 254 -20.41 27.55 -25.54
CA ALA A 254 -19.83 28.22 -24.38
C ALA A 254 -20.64 27.96 -23.10
N VAL A 255 -21.98 28.01 -23.14
CA VAL A 255 -22.85 27.65 -22.03
C VAL A 255 -22.72 26.18 -21.68
N LYS A 256 -22.60 25.28 -22.67
CA LYS A 256 -22.41 23.84 -22.42
C LYS A 256 -21.11 23.56 -21.67
N GLU A 257 -20.05 24.20 -22.11
CA GLU A 257 -18.72 24.02 -21.53
C GLU A 257 -18.62 24.64 -20.13
N ALA A 258 -19.04 25.90 -19.99
CA ALA A 258 -19.05 26.58 -18.70
C ALA A 258 -19.93 25.86 -17.65
N ALA A 259 -21.10 25.36 -18.04
CA ALA A 259 -21.98 24.59 -17.17
C ALA A 259 -21.31 23.27 -16.72
N GLY A 260 -20.55 22.62 -17.59
CA GLY A 260 -19.78 21.41 -17.26
C GLY A 260 -18.64 21.69 -16.28
N VAL A 261 -17.85 22.74 -16.54
CA VAL A 261 -16.71 23.12 -15.70
C VAL A 261 -17.15 23.59 -14.32
N CYS A 262 -18.17 24.47 -14.28
CA CYS A 262 -18.69 25.06 -13.05
C CYS A 262 -19.69 24.17 -12.30
N ASN A 263 -20.03 22.99 -12.83
CA ASN A 263 -21.07 22.11 -12.29
C ASN A 263 -22.42 22.84 -12.05
N LEU A 264 -22.79 23.73 -12.98
CA LEU A 264 -24.01 24.52 -12.92
C LEU A 264 -25.11 23.97 -13.84
N SER A 265 -26.38 24.30 -13.51
CA SER A 265 -27.50 23.97 -14.39
C SER A 265 -27.37 24.68 -15.72
N ARG A 266 -27.29 23.91 -16.81
CA ARG A 266 -27.21 24.41 -18.18
C ARG A 266 -28.36 25.34 -18.52
N LYS A 267 -29.57 25.01 -18.07
CA LYS A 267 -30.77 25.81 -18.29
C LYS A 267 -30.68 27.14 -17.56
N ALA A 268 -30.31 27.13 -16.28
CA ALA A 268 -30.19 28.34 -15.47
C ALA A 268 -29.12 29.30 -16.07
N LEU A 269 -27.97 28.76 -16.48
CA LEU A 269 -26.90 29.54 -17.08
C LEU A 269 -27.32 30.12 -18.46
N TYR A 270 -27.98 29.30 -19.28
CA TYR A 270 -28.51 29.78 -20.58
C TYR A 270 -29.55 30.89 -20.44
N ASP A 271 -30.51 30.70 -19.52
CA ASP A 271 -31.56 31.69 -19.26
C ASP A 271 -30.95 33.04 -18.80
N ARG A 272 -29.88 32.96 -18.00
CA ARG A 272 -29.18 34.14 -17.50
C ARG A 272 -28.43 34.87 -18.63
N VAL A 273 -27.70 34.14 -19.49
CA VAL A 273 -27.00 34.68 -20.66
C VAL A 273 -27.97 35.36 -21.60
N MET A 274 -29.17 34.79 -21.86
CA MET A 274 -30.18 35.37 -22.74
C MET A 274 -30.80 36.63 -22.13
N ARG A 275 -30.99 36.70 -20.81
CA ARG A 275 -31.47 37.92 -20.13
C ARG A 275 -30.49 39.08 -20.22
N GLU A 276 -29.18 38.82 -20.17
CA GLU A 276 -28.16 39.86 -20.31
C GLU A 276 -28.04 40.36 -21.74
N LYS A 277 -28.16 39.49 -22.75
CA LYS A 277 -28.21 39.89 -24.18
C LYS A 277 -29.39 40.75 -24.54
N ASN A 278 -30.53 40.59 -23.86
CA ASN A 278 -31.74 41.36 -24.08
C ASN A 278 -31.76 42.69 -23.32
N LYS A 279 -30.74 42.98 -22.49
CA LYS A 279 -30.61 44.26 -21.77
C LYS A 279 -29.64 45.23 -22.44
N ASN A 280 -28.85 44.76 -23.38
CA ASN A 280 -27.96 45.56 -24.23
C ASN A 280 -28.55 45.66 -25.63
#